data_d1d6b88e575bb5f43bcca96e5d8b5688
#
_entry.id   d1d6b88e575bb5f43bcca96e5d8b5688
#
_cell.length_a   1.000
_cell.length_b   1.000
_cell.length_c   1.000
_cell.angle_alpha   90.00
_cell.angle_beta   90.00
_cell.angle_gamma   90.00
#
_symmetry.space_group_name_H-M   'P 1'
#
loop_
_entity.id
_entity.type
_entity.pdbx_description
1 polymer ?
#
loop_
_entity_poly.entity_id
_entity_poly.type
_entity_poly.pdbx_seq_one_letter_code
_entity_poly.pdbx_strand_id
1 'polypeptide(L)'
;MNNPVSDLIAFLTDPTWTTPVFWLLTIGSVVIAITVWRRFPEQRTFPRLVQWSLRFIMGAFWWQQSLWKLPPLYTNHPEAPLTTGLAYWMSQMGKYAAIPLQSHLVNNVVLPHFYVFAPMVYAAEVLTGVSLMLGVFVRLFGLIGALQIFNLWLGLYNAPGEWPWTYFFLLVVQLMFAVHCYGRSLGVDTMLVARNSRRREAGIIGCLIAAAI
;
A
#
# COMPACT_ATOMS: atom_id res chain seq x y z
N MET A 1 21.23 11.02 -17.33
CA MET A 1 20.34 11.77 -16.41
C MET A 1 19.06 10.96 -16.28
N ASN A 2 18.70 10.56 -15.05
CA ASN A 2 17.42 9.89 -14.82
C ASN A 2 16.30 10.91 -15.07
N ASN A 3 15.33 10.53 -15.89
CA ASN A 3 14.19 11.37 -16.22
C ASN A 3 12.92 10.69 -15.66
N PRO A 4 12.12 11.37 -14.80
CA PRO A 4 10.92 10.78 -14.22
C PRO A 4 9.94 10.21 -15.25
N VAL A 5 9.89 10.80 -16.44
CA VAL A 5 9.04 10.31 -17.53
C VAL A 5 9.56 9.01 -18.12
N SER A 6 10.90 8.88 -18.31
CA SER A 6 11.50 7.63 -18.78
C SER A 6 11.33 6.50 -17.76
N ASP A 7 11.47 6.80 -16.48
CA ASP A 7 11.30 5.83 -15.41
C ASP A 7 9.84 5.35 -15.33
N LEU A 8 8.88 6.26 -15.49
CA LEU A 8 7.45 5.91 -15.56
C LEU A 8 7.16 5.03 -16.79
N ILE A 9 7.68 5.38 -17.98
CA ILE A 9 7.50 4.57 -19.18
C ILE A 9 8.11 3.19 -18.99
N ALA A 10 9.32 3.10 -18.46
CA ALA A 10 9.99 1.84 -18.17
C ALA A 10 9.14 0.97 -17.25
N PHE A 11 8.60 1.54 -16.17
CA PHE A 11 7.68 0.82 -15.26
C PHE A 11 6.42 0.31 -15.96
N LEU A 12 5.79 1.13 -16.81
CA LEU A 12 4.54 0.78 -17.49
C LEU A 12 4.73 -0.24 -18.62
N THR A 13 5.95 -0.40 -19.14
CA THR A 13 6.29 -1.28 -20.28
C THR A 13 7.24 -2.40 -19.92
N ASP A 14 7.57 -2.58 -18.62
CA ASP A 14 8.43 -3.65 -18.14
C ASP A 14 7.87 -5.02 -18.59
N PRO A 15 8.69 -5.89 -19.21
CA PRO A 15 8.23 -7.20 -19.72
C PRO A 15 7.97 -8.24 -18.64
N THR A 16 8.11 -7.90 -17.36
CA THR A 16 7.86 -8.82 -16.24
C THR A 16 6.38 -9.16 -16.08
N TRP A 17 6.08 -10.30 -15.45
CA TRP A 17 4.70 -10.75 -15.17
C TRP A 17 3.91 -9.80 -14.26
N THR A 18 4.59 -8.92 -13.55
CA THR A 18 3.97 -7.94 -12.64
C THR A 18 3.26 -6.82 -13.39
N THR A 19 3.73 -6.46 -14.59
CA THR A 19 3.14 -5.41 -15.42
C THR A 19 1.74 -5.75 -15.92
N PRO A 20 1.45 -6.94 -16.49
CA PRO A 20 0.08 -7.34 -16.78
C PRO A 20 -0.86 -7.30 -15.58
N VAL A 21 -0.38 -7.70 -14.39
CA VAL A 21 -1.18 -7.62 -13.16
C VAL A 21 -1.49 -6.16 -12.78
N PHE A 22 -0.51 -5.26 -12.88
CA PHE A 22 -0.71 -3.84 -12.67
C PHE A 22 -1.77 -3.26 -13.63
N TRP A 23 -1.70 -3.63 -14.92
CA TRP A 23 -2.70 -3.19 -15.90
C TRP A 23 -4.09 -3.76 -15.63
N LEU A 24 -4.21 -5.00 -15.19
CA LEU A 24 -5.48 -5.58 -14.75
C LEU A 24 -6.09 -4.83 -13.56
N LEU A 25 -5.28 -4.46 -12.57
CA LEU A 25 -5.71 -3.64 -11.43
C LEU A 25 -6.14 -2.24 -11.88
N THR A 26 -5.39 -1.63 -12.81
CA THR A 26 -5.69 -0.32 -13.38
C THR A 26 -7.02 -0.34 -14.13
N ILE A 27 -7.19 -1.28 -15.06
CA ILE A 27 -8.43 -1.46 -15.82
C ILE A 27 -9.60 -1.77 -14.86
N GLY A 28 -9.38 -2.66 -13.89
CA GLY A 28 -10.36 -2.98 -12.86
C GLY A 28 -10.80 -1.74 -12.07
N SER A 29 -9.85 -0.90 -11.65
CA SER A 29 -10.14 0.36 -10.95
C SER A 29 -10.98 1.32 -11.80
N VAL A 30 -10.63 1.48 -13.08
CA VAL A 30 -11.39 2.32 -14.02
C VAL A 30 -12.80 1.78 -14.25
N VAL A 31 -12.95 0.47 -14.47
CA VAL A 31 -14.26 -0.18 -14.66
C VAL A 31 -15.15 -0.01 -13.41
N ILE A 32 -14.57 -0.18 -12.22
CA ILE A 32 -15.27 0.06 -10.95
C ILE A 32 -15.70 1.53 -10.87
N ALA A 33 -14.80 2.47 -11.14
CA ALA A 33 -15.09 3.89 -11.08
C ALA A 33 -16.23 4.29 -12.06
N ILE A 34 -16.19 3.80 -13.30
CA ILE A 34 -17.25 4.03 -14.30
C ILE A 34 -18.59 3.43 -13.83
N THR A 35 -18.54 2.21 -13.28
CA THR A 35 -19.75 1.51 -12.79
C THR A 35 -20.39 2.28 -11.63
N VAL A 36 -19.58 2.72 -10.66
CA VAL A 36 -20.04 3.52 -9.52
C VAL A 36 -20.54 4.89 -9.98
N TRP A 37 -19.83 5.56 -10.89
CA TRP A 37 -20.25 6.83 -11.47
C TRP A 37 -21.61 6.75 -12.17
N ARG A 38 -21.83 5.67 -12.93
CA ARG A 38 -23.12 5.45 -13.63
C ARG A 38 -24.26 5.12 -12.66
N ARG A 39 -23.98 4.31 -11.62
CA ARG A 39 -25.00 3.75 -10.73
C ARG A 39 -25.40 4.69 -9.59
N PHE A 40 -24.50 5.59 -9.16
CA PHE A 40 -24.65 6.46 -8.00
C PHE A 40 -24.48 7.93 -8.41
N PRO A 41 -25.57 8.68 -8.70
CA PRO A 41 -25.47 10.07 -9.16
C PRO A 41 -24.70 10.99 -8.20
N GLU A 42 -24.74 10.74 -6.90
CA GLU A 42 -24.02 11.47 -5.85
C GLU A 42 -22.49 11.32 -5.95
N GLN A 43 -22.01 10.36 -6.73
CA GLN A 43 -20.58 10.18 -7.00
C GLN A 43 -20.06 11.04 -8.17
N ARG A 44 -20.98 11.68 -8.94
CA ARG A 44 -20.65 12.48 -10.12
C ARG A 44 -20.17 13.88 -9.78
N THR A 45 -19.16 13.96 -8.92
CA THR A 45 -18.61 15.24 -8.47
C THR A 45 -17.09 15.27 -8.62
N PHE A 46 -16.55 16.47 -8.87
CA PHE A 46 -15.10 16.66 -9.01
C PHE A 46 -14.31 16.22 -7.78
N PRO A 47 -14.74 16.51 -6.53
CA PRO A 47 -14.04 16.00 -5.34
C PRO A 47 -13.95 14.46 -5.27
N ARG A 48 -14.99 13.74 -5.73
CA ARG A 48 -14.96 12.27 -5.77
C ARG A 48 -13.96 11.73 -6.78
N LEU A 49 -13.85 12.39 -7.93
CA LEU A 49 -12.86 12.06 -8.94
C LEU A 49 -11.43 12.29 -8.42
N VAL A 50 -11.18 13.44 -7.77
CA VAL A 50 -9.87 13.75 -7.15
C VAL A 50 -9.52 12.72 -6.07
N GLN A 51 -10.45 12.37 -5.19
CA GLN A 51 -10.23 11.36 -4.15
C GLN A 51 -9.91 9.98 -4.73
N TRP A 52 -10.61 9.56 -5.80
CA TRP A 52 -10.31 8.33 -6.53
C TRP A 52 -8.90 8.38 -7.13
N SER A 53 -8.53 9.47 -7.81
CA SER A 53 -7.21 9.63 -8.45
C SER A 53 -6.07 9.57 -7.42
N LEU A 54 -6.19 10.31 -6.31
CA LEU A 54 -5.17 10.31 -5.24
C LEU A 54 -5.00 8.92 -4.63
N ARG A 55 -6.10 8.25 -4.35
CA ARG A 55 -6.09 6.89 -3.82
C ARG A 55 -5.45 5.91 -4.80
N PHE A 56 -5.82 6.00 -6.09
CA PHE A 56 -5.26 5.15 -7.14
C PHE A 56 -3.75 5.35 -7.29
N ILE A 57 -3.28 6.60 -7.34
CA ILE A 57 -1.85 6.93 -7.44
C ILE A 57 -1.08 6.37 -6.24
N MET A 58 -1.59 6.54 -5.03
CA MET A 58 -0.94 5.98 -3.84
C MET A 58 -0.92 4.46 -3.85
N GLY A 59 -1.98 3.81 -4.33
CA GLY A 59 -2.00 2.37 -4.54
C GLY A 59 -0.98 1.90 -5.58
N ALA A 60 -0.82 2.65 -6.68
CA ALA A 60 0.19 2.36 -7.70
C ALA A 60 1.62 2.50 -7.15
N PHE A 61 1.88 3.47 -6.26
CA PHE A 61 3.18 3.58 -5.57
C PHE A 61 3.46 2.40 -4.64
N TRP A 62 2.46 1.95 -3.86
CA TRP A 62 2.60 0.74 -3.05
C TRP A 62 2.89 -0.49 -3.90
N TRP A 63 2.19 -0.64 -5.02
CA TRP A 63 2.46 -1.70 -5.98
C TRP A 63 3.90 -1.64 -6.50
N GLN A 64 4.35 -0.49 -6.99
CA GLN A 64 5.71 -0.28 -7.50
C GLN A 64 6.76 -0.60 -6.43
N GLN A 65 6.54 -0.20 -5.17
CA GLN A 65 7.44 -0.48 -4.07
C GLN A 65 7.54 -1.98 -3.70
N SER A 66 6.55 -2.78 -4.04
CA SER A 66 6.59 -4.23 -3.79
C SER A 66 7.43 -5.00 -4.84
N LEU A 67 7.72 -4.43 -6.02
CA LEU A 67 8.33 -5.15 -7.14
C LEU A 67 9.78 -5.54 -6.91
N TRP A 68 10.53 -4.79 -6.12
CA TRP A 68 11.90 -5.13 -5.78
C TRP A 68 12.04 -6.11 -4.59
N LYS A 69 10.91 -6.58 -4.05
CA LYS A 69 10.79 -7.52 -2.91
C LYS A 69 10.08 -8.80 -3.30
N LEU A 70 10.22 -9.27 -4.53
CA LEU A 70 9.46 -10.42 -5.01
C LEU A 70 9.85 -11.71 -4.29
N PRO A 71 8.86 -12.53 -3.87
CA PRO A 71 9.12 -13.85 -3.33
C PRO A 71 9.74 -14.78 -4.40
N PRO A 72 10.43 -15.87 -4.04
CA PRO A 72 10.58 -16.37 -2.66
C PRO A 72 11.73 -15.75 -1.86
N LEU A 73 12.66 -15.04 -2.52
CA LEU A 73 13.86 -14.48 -1.89
C LEU A 73 13.67 -13.04 -1.40
N TYR A 74 12.54 -12.42 -1.70
CA TYR A 74 12.19 -11.03 -1.33
C TYR A 74 13.21 -10.01 -1.81
N THR A 75 13.72 -10.23 -3.01
CA THR A 75 14.64 -9.36 -3.74
C THR A 75 14.42 -9.50 -5.26
N ASN A 76 14.79 -8.49 -6.02
CA ASN A 76 14.93 -8.55 -7.47
C ASN A 76 16.36 -8.94 -7.92
N HIS A 77 17.27 -9.20 -6.97
CA HIS A 77 18.64 -9.65 -7.19
C HIS A 77 18.85 -11.02 -6.56
N PRO A 78 18.40 -12.09 -7.20
CA PRO A 78 18.47 -13.45 -6.65
C PRO A 78 19.90 -13.95 -6.41
N GLU A 79 20.90 -13.36 -7.08
CA GLU A 79 22.33 -13.63 -6.89
C GLU A 79 22.89 -13.14 -5.55
N ALA A 80 22.22 -12.18 -4.92
CA ALA A 80 22.66 -11.58 -3.65
C ALA A 80 21.49 -11.33 -2.68
N PRO A 81 20.69 -12.35 -2.31
CA PRO A 81 19.39 -12.17 -1.63
C PRO A 81 19.50 -11.58 -0.22
N LEU A 82 20.63 -11.77 0.46
CA LEU A 82 20.84 -11.28 1.83
C LEU A 82 21.48 -9.88 1.89
N THR A 83 22.01 -9.39 0.78
CA THR A 83 22.69 -8.09 0.68
C THR A 83 21.90 -7.08 -0.13
N THR A 84 20.75 -7.49 -0.65
CA THR A 84 19.83 -6.67 -1.45
C THR A 84 18.39 -6.91 -1.02
N GLY A 85 17.47 -6.13 -1.58
CA GLY A 85 16.05 -6.32 -1.34
C GLY A 85 15.63 -6.07 0.11
N LEU A 86 14.63 -6.82 0.56
CA LEU A 86 14.01 -6.61 1.88
C LEU A 86 14.95 -6.92 3.04
N ALA A 87 15.80 -7.94 2.92
CA ALA A 87 16.76 -8.32 3.96
C ALA A 87 17.77 -7.19 4.23
N TYR A 88 18.29 -6.59 3.17
CA TYR A 88 19.17 -5.43 3.28
C TYR A 88 18.49 -4.28 4.03
N TRP A 89 17.29 -3.87 3.61
CA TRP A 89 16.59 -2.76 4.21
C TRP A 89 16.19 -3.03 5.68
N MET A 90 15.81 -4.27 6.02
CA MET A 90 15.60 -4.65 7.41
C MET A 90 16.89 -4.52 8.23
N SER A 91 18.05 -4.90 7.68
CA SER A 91 19.33 -4.71 8.38
C SER A 91 19.67 -3.24 8.59
N GLN A 92 19.39 -2.37 7.62
CA GLN A 92 19.54 -0.92 7.77
C GLN A 92 18.61 -0.37 8.86
N MET A 93 17.37 -0.87 8.95
CA MET A 93 16.44 -0.49 10.03
C MET A 93 16.97 -0.90 11.42
N GLY A 94 17.62 -2.06 11.53
CA GLY A 94 18.28 -2.47 12.78
C GLY A 94 19.47 -1.58 13.15
N LYS A 95 20.22 -1.11 12.16
CA LYS A 95 21.44 -0.29 12.34
C LYS A 95 21.14 1.18 12.62
N TYR A 96 20.15 1.76 11.95
CA TYR A 96 19.90 3.20 11.93
C TYR A 96 18.60 3.63 12.62
N ALA A 97 18.05 2.75 13.45
CA ALA A 97 16.82 3.01 14.20
C ALA A 97 16.90 4.28 15.06
N ALA A 98 15.78 5.01 15.13
CA ALA A 98 15.64 6.18 15.99
C ALA A 98 15.68 5.83 17.50
N ILE A 99 15.21 4.63 17.84
CA ILE A 99 15.09 4.18 19.24
C ILE A 99 15.70 2.79 19.44
N PRO A 100 16.33 2.53 20.62
CA PRO A 100 16.99 1.25 20.90
C PRO A 100 16.03 0.05 20.83
N LEU A 101 14.76 0.21 21.20
CA LEU A 101 13.76 -0.85 21.15
C LEU A 101 13.56 -1.33 19.71
N GLN A 102 13.47 -0.43 18.74
CA GLN A 102 13.32 -0.77 17.32
C GLN A 102 14.54 -1.54 16.81
N SER A 103 15.75 -1.06 17.13
CA SER A 103 17.00 -1.75 16.79
C SER A 103 17.05 -3.15 17.37
N HIS A 104 16.69 -3.31 18.67
CA HIS A 104 16.65 -4.59 19.33
C HIS A 104 15.66 -5.56 18.70
N LEU A 105 14.42 -5.12 18.42
CA LEU A 105 13.39 -5.95 17.79
C LEU A 105 13.83 -6.40 16.39
N VAL A 106 14.36 -5.49 15.57
CA VAL A 106 14.79 -5.84 14.21
C VAL A 106 15.96 -6.83 14.23
N ASN A 107 17.00 -6.58 15.05
CA ASN A 107 18.20 -7.41 15.05
C ASN A 107 18.00 -8.77 15.73
N ASN A 108 17.19 -8.85 16.78
CA ASN A 108 17.08 -10.07 17.60
C ASN A 108 15.80 -10.86 17.34
N VAL A 109 14.80 -10.27 16.68
CA VAL A 109 13.54 -10.97 16.39
C VAL A 109 13.29 -11.07 14.90
N VAL A 110 13.30 -9.92 14.17
CA VAL A 110 12.87 -9.89 12.77
C VAL A 110 13.90 -10.53 11.84
N LEU A 111 15.16 -10.12 11.92
CA LEU A 111 16.23 -10.65 11.06
C LEU A 111 16.51 -12.14 11.26
N PRO A 112 16.61 -12.69 12.50
CA PRO A 112 16.77 -14.13 12.70
C PRO A 112 15.60 -14.96 12.15
N HIS A 113 14.40 -14.36 12.06
CA HIS A 113 13.20 -15.00 11.56
C HIS A 113 12.73 -14.37 10.24
N PHE A 114 13.67 -13.92 9.39
CA PHE A 114 13.40 -13.18 8.15
C PHE A 114 12.31 -13.82 7.29
N TYR A 115 12.40 -15.13 7.06
CA TYR A 115 11.44 -15.84 6.19
C TYR A 115 10.03 -16.00 6.79
N VAL A 116 9.83 -15.64 8.06
CA VAL A 116 8.49 -15.50 8.67
C VAL A 116 7.96 -14.09 8.47
N PHE A 117 8.80 -13.09 8.67
CA PHE A 117 8.38 -11.66 8.57
C PHE A 117 8.31 -11.14 7.14
N ALA A 118 9.20 -11.57 6.26
CA ALA A 118 9.26 -11.09 4.88
C ALA A 118 7.94 -11.30 4.10
N PRO A 119 7.29 -12.50 4.12
CA PRO A 119 6.00 -12.67 3.48
C PRO A 119 4.90 -11.79 4.08
N MET A 120 4.93 -11.53 5.39
CA MET A 120 3.95 -10.68 6.06
C MET A 120 4.09 -9.22 5.59
N VAL A 121 5.32 -8.70 5.55
CA VAL A 121 5.59 -7.34 5.07
C VAL A 121 5.21 -7.22 3.60
N TYR A 122 5.65 -8.15 2.75
CA TYR A 122 5.33 -8.17 1.33
C TYR A 122 3.82 -8.22 1.08
N ALA A 123 3.11 -9.14 1.75
CA ALA A 123 1.66 -9.25 1.62
C ALA A 123 0.94 -7.96 2.06
N ALA A 124 1.37 -7.36 3.16
CA ALA A 124 0.77 -6.10 3.63
C ALA A 124 0.98 -4.95 2.63
N GLU A 125 2.14 -4.85 1.98
CA GLU A 125 2.41 -3.85 0.94
C GLU A 125 1.54 -4.08 -0.32
N VAL A 126 1.54 -5.30 -0.84
CA VAL A 126 0.73 -5.67 -2.02
C VAL A 126 -0.76 -5.46 -1.76
N LEU A 127 -1.27 -5.93 -0.62
CA LEU A 127 -2.67 -5.78 -0.26
C LEU A 127 -3.05 -4.31 -0.04
N THR A 128 -2.16 -3.48 0.52
CA THR A 128 -2.37 -2.04 0.62
C THR A 128 -2.46 -1.41 -0.77
N GLY A 129 -1.54 -1.76 -1.68
CA GLY A 129 -1.58 -1.31 -3.08
C GLY A 129 -2.89 -1.69 -3.77
N VAL A 130 -3.26 -2.96 -3.74
CA VAL A 130 -4.50 -3.47 -4.35
C VAL A 130 -5.74 -2.82 -3.74
N SER A 131 -5.79 -2.71 -2.41
CA SER A 131 -6.88 -2.05 -1.69
C SER A 131 -7.08 -0.61 -2.15
N LEU A 132 -5.99 0.16 -2.17
CA LEU A 132 -6.03 1.55 -2.59
C LEU A 132 -6.38 1.70 -4.07
N MET A 133 -5.85 0.85 -4.97
CA MET A 133 -6.18 0.91 -6.39
C MET A 133 -7.67 0.62 -6.65
N LEU A 134 -8.22 -0.42 -6.06
CA LEU A 134 -9.61 -0.85 -6.29
C LEU A 134 -10.63 -0.13 -5.40
N GLY A 135 -10.20 0.48 -4.30
CA GLY A 135 -11.08 1.12 -3.33
C GLY A 135 -11.86 0.12 -2.47
N VAL A 136 -11.20 -0.93 -1.99
CA VAL A 136 -11.78 -1.98 -1.16
C VAL A 136 -11.11 -2.02 0.21
N PHE A 137 -11.87 -1.92 1.31
CA PHE A 137 -11.37 -1.89 2.69
C PHE A 137 -10.29 -0.82 2.91
N VAL A 138 -10.45 0.35 2.29
CA VAL A 138 -9.42 1.40 2.23
C VAL A 138 -9.00 1.88 3.62
N ARG A 139 -9.93 1.97 4.57
CA ARG A 139 -9.58 2.40 5.95
C ARG A 139 -8.69 1.39 6.66
N LEU A 140 -8.98 0.09 6.51
CA LEU A 140 -8.17 -0.98 7.09
C LEU A 140 -6.75 -0.96 6.53
N PHE A 141 -6.63 -0.95 5.20
CA PHE A 141 -5.32 -0.96 4.56
C PHE A 141 -4.60 0.39 4.63
N GLY A 142 -5.33 1.49 4.78
CA GLY A 142 -4.77 2.78 5.16
C GLY A 142 -4.08 2.73 6.52
N LEU A 143 -4.69 2.07 7.52
CA LEU A 143 -4.09 1.85 8.84
C LEU A 143 -2.88 0.91 8.77
N ILE A 144 -2.98 -0.21 8.04
CA ILE A 144 -1.86 -1.14 7.84
C ILE A 144 -0.68 -0.43 7.19
N GLY A 145 -0.93 0.35 6.11
CA GLY A 145 0.09 1.16 5.46
C GLY A 145 0.69 2.22 6.38
N ALA A 146 -0.13 2.87 7.22
CA ALA A 146 0.36 3.84 8.20
C ALA A 146 1.30 3.18 9.22
N LEU A 147 0.96 2.00 9.73
CA LEU A 147 1.82 1.24 10.64
C LEU A 147 3.14 0.82 9.99
N GLN A 148 3.11 0.40 8.72
CA GLN A 148 4.33 0.08 7.97
C GLN A 148 5.22 1.31 7.78
N ILE A 149 4.66 2.44 7.35
CA ILE A 149 5.43 3.69 7.16
C ILE A 149 5.97 4.19 8.50
N PHE A 150 5.19 4.10 9.59
CA PHE A 150 5.66 4.45 10.93
C PHE A 150 6.86 3.58 11.35
N ASN A 151 6.80 2.28 11.07
CA ASN A 151 7.91 1.36 11.33
C ASN A 151 9.15 1.72 10.49
N LEU A 152 8.99 2.08 9.20
CA LEU A 152 10.07 2.56 8.35
C LEU A 152 10.66 3.88 8.88
N TRP A 153 9.81 4.82 9.28
CA TRP A 153 10.25 6.10 9.85
C TRP A 153 11.12 5.90 11.08
N LEU A 154 10.71 5.03 12.01
CA LEU A 154 11.51 4.71 13.19
C LEU A 154 12.79 3.94 12.85
N GLY A 155 12.71 3.01 11.89
CA GLY A 155 13.84 2.14 11.55
C GLY A 155 14.93 2.82 10.72
N LEU A 156 14.56 3.73 9.83
CA LEU A 156 15.49 4.40 8.90
C LEU A 156 15.77 5.86 9.25
N TYR A 157 15.40 6.30 10.45
CA TYR A 157 15.48 7.71 10.86
C TYR A 157 16.87 8.31 10.73
N ASN A 158 17.93 7.53 11.05
CA ASN A 158 19.32 7.96 11.00
C ASN A 158 20.06 7.39 9.78
N ALA A 159 19.37 6.78 8.82
CA ALA A 159 20.02 6.15 7.67
C ALA A 159 20.65 7.20 6.73
N PRO A 160 21.91 7.02 6.32
CA PRO A 160 22.58 7.94 5.42
C PRO A 160 21.87 8.03 4.07
N GLY A 161 21.67 9.24 3.58
CA GLY A 161 20.99 9.48 2.30
C GLY A 161 19.45 9.45 2.36
N GLU A 162 18.89 8.99 3.46
CA GLU A 162 17.43 9.03 3.69
C GLU A 162 17.04 10.38 4.32
N TRP A 163 15.91 10.91 3.87
CA TRP A 163 15.31 12.08 4.50
C TRP A 163 14.11 11.63 5.36
N PRO A 164 14.22 11.61 6.70
CA PRO A 164 13.21 11.01 7.58
C PRO A 164 11.81 11.62 7.41
N TRP A 165 11.74 12.89 7.03
CA TRP A 165 10.47 13.60 6.83
C TRP A 165 9.67 13.08 5.62
N THR A 166 10.31 12.39 4.65
CA THR A 166 9.61 11.70 3.57
C THR A 166 8.66 10.64 4.14
N TYR A 167 9.13 9.83 5.08
CA TYR A 167 8.31 8.82 5.76
C TYR A 167 7.20 9.47 6.59
N PHE A 168 7.48 10.60 7.24
CA PHE A 168 6.44 11.32 7.98
C PHE A 168 5.33 11.84 7.07
N PHE A 169 5.65 12.43 5.92
CA PHE A 169 4.65 12.83 4.93
C PHE A 169 3.82 11.65 4.42
N LEU A 170 4.47 10.53 4.11
CA LEU A 170 3.77 9.31 3.69
C LEU A 170 2.87 8.76 4.80
N LEU A 171 3.32 8.82 6.06
CA LEU A 171 2.51 8.45 7.23
C LEU A 171 1.23 9.28 7.32
N VAL A 172 1.34 10.62 7.18
CA VAL A 172 0.18 11.52 7.20
C VAL A 172 -0.80 11.16 6.08
N VAL A 173 -0.30 10.91 4.87
CA VAL A 173 -1.15 10.51 3.74
C VAL A 173 -1.85 9.18 4.02
N GLN A 174 -1.17 8.19 4.60
CA GLN A 174 -1.79 6.90 4.94
C GLN A 174 -2.82 7.05 6.07
N LEU A 175 -2.56 7.88 7.07
CA LEU A 175 -3.53 8.20 8.12
C LEU A 175 -4.79 8.88 7.55
N MET A 176 -4.65 9.72 6.52
CA MET A 176 -5.81 10.27 5.81
C MET A 176 -6.68 9.16 5.22
N PHE A 177 -6.09 8.12 4.61
CA PHE A 177 -6.86 6.98 4.11
C PHE A 177 -7.47 6.14 5.24
N ALA A 178 -6.81 6.02 6.37
CA ALA A 178 -7.33 5.29 7.53
C ALA A 178 -8.53 6.02 8.19
N VAL A 179 -8.49 7.35 8.25
CA VAL A 179 -9.53 8.16 8.93
C VAL A 179 -10.70 8.48 8.01
N HIS A 180 -10.42 8.86 6.76
CA HIS A 180 -11.45 9.27 5.81
C HIS A 180 -11.90 8.12 4.90
N CYS A 181 -13.17 8.16 4.49
CA CYS A 181 -13.80 7.11 3.67
C CYS A 181 -13.44 7.26 2.17
N TYR A 182 -12.16 7.34 1.81
CA TYR A 182 -11.71 7.47 0.42
C TYR A 182 -12.12 6.29 -0.47
N GLY A 183 -12.28 5.09 0.10
CA GLY A 183 -12.79 3.92 -0.61
C GLY A 183 -14.22 4.08 -1.11
N ARG A 184 -15.00 4.97 -0.46
CA ARG A 184 -16.35 5.36 -0.90
C ARG A 184 -16.38 6.39 -2.03
N SER A 185 -15.24 6.74 -2.60
CA SER A 185 -15.15 7.63 -3.75
C SER A 185 -14.78 6.82 -4.98
N LEU A 186 -15.77 6.50 -5.82
CA LEU A 186 -15.62 5.70 -7.03
C LEU A 186 -14.91 4.35 -6.81
N GLY A 187 -15.07 3.75 -5.63
CA GLY A 187 -14.44 2.48 -5.24
C GLY A 187 -15.45 1.40 -4.89
N VAL A 188 -14.93 0.18 -4.66
CA VAL A 188 -15.71 -0.98 -4.26
C VAL A 188 -16.45 -0.73 -2.94
N ASP A 189 -15.87 0.03 -2.01
CA ASP A 189 -16.49 0.35 -0.72
C ASP A 189 -17.86 1.05 -0.87
N THR A 190 -18.04 1.85 -1.95
CA THR A 190 -19.36 2.42 -2.28
C THR A 190 -20.42 1.34 -2.50
N MET A 191 -20.06 0.31 -3.27
CA MET A 191 -21.00 -0.80 -3.58
C MET A 191 -21.26 -1.66 -2.34
N LEU A 192 -20.24 -1.88 -1.50
CA LEU A 192 -20.37 -2.62 -0.24
C LEU A 192 -21.29 -1.89 0.74
N VAL A 193 -21.13 -0.58 0.90
CA VAL A 193 -22.03 0.24 1.75
C VAL A 193 -23.45 0.18 1.23
N ALA A 194 -23.68 0.38 -0.06
CA ALA A 194 -25.02 0.34 -0.66
C ALA A 194 -25.68 -1.04 -0.53
N ARG A 195 -24.89 -2.13 -0.57
CA ARG A 195 -25.38 -3.48 -0.34
C ARG A 195 -25.74 -3.73 1.13
N ASN A 196 -24.87 -3.27 2.04
CA ASN A 196 -25.05 -3.49 3.48
C ASN A 196 -26.22 -2.68 4.04
N SER A 197 -26.44 -1.46 3.57
CA SER A 197 -27.59 -0.63 3.96
C SER A 197 -28.94 -1.24 3.59
N ARG A 198 -28.98 -2.07 2.54
CA ARG A 198 -30.19 -2.83 2.15
C ARG A 198 -30.42 -4.07 3.01
N ARG A 199 -29.38 -4.61 3.64
CA ARG A 199 -29.43 -5.75 4.57
C ARG A 199 -29.37 -5.24 6.00
N ARG A 200 -30.47 -4.70 6.53
CA ARG A 200 -30.59 -4.11 7.88
C ARG A 200 -30.37 -5.08 9.06
N GLU A 201 -29.99 -6.31 8.82
CA GLU A 201 -29.57 -7.28 9.84
C GLU A 201 -28.04 -7.39 9.87
N ALA A 202 -27.40 -6.32 10.36
CA ALA A 202 -25.96 -6.32 10.52
C ALA A 202 -25.58 -7.05 11.82
N GLY A 203 -25.32 -8.35 11.73
CA GLY A 203 -24.54 -9.06 12.72
C GLY A 203 -23.10 -8.50 12.82
N ILE A 204 -22.27 -9.06 13.70
CA ILE A 204 -20.86 -8.64 13.95
C ILE A 204 -20.07 -8.40 12.65
N ILE A 205 -20.29 -9.24 11.62
CA ILE A 205 -19.66 -9.11 10.30
C ILE A 205 -20.02 -7.77 9.62
N GLY A 206 -21.27 -7.32 9.73
CA GLY A 206 -21.69 -6.03 9.17
C GLY A 206 -21.01 -4.84 9.86
N CYS A 207 -20.80 -4.91 11.18
CA CYS A 207 -20.06 -3.89 11.93
C CYS A 207 -18.58 -3.87 11.56
N LEU A 208 -17.92 -5.02 11.41
CA LEU A 208 -16.53 -5.12 10.99
C LEU A 208 -16.31 -4.55 9.57
N ILE A 209 -17.20 -4.91 8.63
CA ILE A 209 -17.18 -4.34 7.28
C ILE A 209 -17.37 -2.82 7.34
N ALA A 210 -18.33 -2.32 8.12
CA ALA A 210 -18.58 -0.89 8.25
C ALA A 210 -17.38 -0.11 8.84
N ALA A 211 -16.58 -0.74 9.71
CA ALA A 211 -15.37 -0.14 10.27
C ALA A 211 -14.20 -0.14 9.28
N ALA A 212 -14.11 -1.14 8.38
CA ALA A 212 -13.03 -1.31 7.42
C ALA A 212 -13.19 -0.46 6.15
N ILE A 213 -14.41 -0.05 5.82
CA ILE A 213 -14.77 0.77 4.65
C ILE A 213 -15.08 2.22 5.05
#